data_2755700a2ed54aeb1643e091d99f5737
#
_entry.id   2755700a2ed54aeb1643e091d99f5737
#
_cell.length_a   1.000
_cell.length_b   1.000
_cell.length_c   1.000
_cell.angle_alpha   90.00
_cell.angle_beta   90.00
_cell.angle_gamma   90.00
#
_symmetry.space_group_name_H-M   'P 1'
#
loop_
_entity.id
_entity.type
_entity.pdbx_description
1 polymer ?
#
loop_
_entity_poly.entity_id
_entity_poly.type
_entity_poly.pdbx_seq_one_letter_code
_entity_poly.pdbx_strand_id
1 'polypeptide(L)'
;ASIALSATLWAESPEKKGLDVINKANAEAYIGFLASDALEGREAGFRGGRIAGEYIVSNLKTMGIEPLFESYYQPFEAYNKERQKRGRFQVHPDSIAKLKQGVHQKLSMNNILGKIEGKNPNEYVIIGAHYDHLGFDPMLDGDQIYNGADDNASGVSAVLQVAKAFL
;
A
#
# COMPACT_ATOMS: atom_id res chain seq x y z
N ALA A 1 -49.16 -10.65 -36.03
CA ALA A 1 -47.85 -11.27 -35.88
C ALA A 1 -47.00 -10.38 -34.99
N SER A 2 -46.78 -10.79 -33.72
CA SER A 2 -45.91 -10.08 -32.77
C SER A 2 -44.51 -10.68 -32.92
N ILE A 3 -43.55 -9.86 -33.35
CA ILE A 3 -42.14 -10.23 -33.37
C ILE A 3 -41.57 -9.96 -31.97
N ALA A 4 -41.33 -11.02 -31.20
CA ALA A 4 -40.61 -10.90 -29.95
C ALA A 4 -39.11 -10.75 -30.27
N LEU A 5 -38.58 -9.56 -30.06
CA LEU A 5 -37.15 -9.29 -30.14
C LEU A 5 -36.49 -9.85 -28.85
N SER A 6 -35.94 -11.05 -28.94
CA SER A 6 -35.13 -11.61 -27.87
C SER A 6 -33.75 -10.87 -27.84
N ALA A 7 -33.60 -9.88 -26.97
CA ALA A 7 -32.31 -9.31 -26.67
C ALA A 7 -31.51 -10.36 -25.89
N THR A 8 -30.58 -11.05 -26.55
CA THR A 8 -29.53 -11.82 -25.88
C THR A 8 -28.61 -10.87 -25.18
N LEU A 9 -28.79 -10.70 -23.87
CA LEU A 9 -27.82 -10.04 -23.01
C LEU A 9 -26.55 -10.93 -23.00
N TRP A 10 -25.57 -10.55 -23.77
CA TRP A 10 -24.23 -11.14 -23.66
C TRP A 10 -23.66 -10.73 -22.32
N ALA A 11 -23.58 -11.66 -21.38
CA ALA A 11 -22.85 -11.41 -20.12
C ALA A 11 -21.37 -11.20 -20.47
N GLU A 12 -20.82 -10.09 -19.99
CA GLU A 12 -19.38 -9.83 -20.14
C GLU A 12 -18.57 -10.94 -19.45
N SER A 13 -17.40 -11.28 -20.04
CA SER A 13 -16.53 -12.28 -19.43
C SER A 13 -16.00 -11.79 -18.09
N PRO A 14 -15.72 -12.70 -17.14
CA PRO A 14 -15.12 -12.32 -15.86
C PRO A 14 -13.83 -11.52 -16.02
N GLU A 15 -12.99 -11.88 -17.00
CA GLU A 15 -11.73 -11.18 -17.29
C GLU A 15 -11.99 -9.73 -17.71
N LYS A 16 -13.00 -9.51 -18.57
CA LYS A 16 -13.34 -8.16 -19.01
C LYS A 16 -13.83 -7.31 -17.84
N LYS A 17 -14.69 -7.87 -16.98
CA LYS A 17 -15.16 -7.17 -15.77
C LYS A 17 -13.99 -6.81 -14.83
N GLY A 18 -13.04 -7.73 -14.65
CA GLY A 18 -11.83 -7.46 -13.87
C GLY A 18 -10.99 -6.34 -14.47
N LEU A 19 -10.78 -6.34 -15.80
CA LEU A 19 -10.01 -5.29 -16.47
C LEU A 19 -10.70 -3.92 -16.42
N ASP A 20 -12.02 -3.85 -16.46
CA ASP A 20 -12.78 -2.59 -16.46
C ASP A 20 -12.66 -1.81 -15.13
N VAL A 21 -12.30 -2.49 -14.03
CA VAL A 21 -12.06 -1.81 -12.75
C VAL A 21 -10.67 -1.19 -12.66
N ILE A 22 -9.74 -1.58 -13.57
CA ILE A 22 -8.42 -0.97 -13.67
C ILE A 22 -8.54 0.23 -14.62
N ASN A 23 -8.63 1.42 -14.05
CA ASN A 23 -8.88 2.60 -14.85
C ASN A 23 -8.22 3.85 -14.28
N LYS A 24 -8.14 4.89 -15.10
CA LYS A 24 -7.50 6.16 -14.80
C LYS A 24 -8.13 6.86 -13.58
N ALA A 25 -9.46 6.86 -13.47
CA ALA A 25 -10.14 7.56 -12.37
C ALA A 25 -9.81 6.96 -11.01
N ASN A 26 -9.75 5.63 -10.91
CA ASN A 26 -9.31 4.94 -9.70
C ASN A 26 -7.82 5.24 -9.40
N ALA A 27 -6.96 5.24 -10.44
CA ALA A 27 -5.56 5.59 -10.27
C ALA A 27 -5.39 7.02 -9.74
N GLU A 28 -6.07 7.99 -10.34
CA GLU A 28 -6.04 9.40 -9.91
C GLU A 28 -6.52 9.56 -8.46
N ALA A 29 -7.57 8.84 -8.06
CA ALA A 29 -8.08 8.91 -6.69
C ALA A 29 -7.08 8.34 -5.67
N TYR A 30 -6.49 7.17 -5.93
CA TYR A 30 -5.53 6.56 -5.02
C TYR A 30 -4.22 7.35 -4.94
N ILE A 31 -3.66 7.71 -6.10
CA ILE A 31 -2.40 8.48 -6.16
C ILE A 31 -2.61 9.88 -5.57
N GLY A 32 -3.71 10.56 -5.93
CA GLY A 32 -4.01 11.89 -5.44
C GLY A 32 -4.10 11.95 -3.92
N PHE A 33 -4.72 10.95 -3.27
CA PHE A 33 -4.73 10.89 -1.82
C PHE A 33 -3.34 10.55 -1.25
N LEU A 34 -2.71 9.48 -1.73
CA LEU A 34 -1.44 9.00 -1.19
C LEU A 34 -0.30 10.02 -1.38
N ALA A 35 -0.30 10.76 -2.48
CA ALA A 35 0.70 11.78 -2.76
C ALA A 35 0.31 13.19 -2.30
N SER A 36 -0.76 13.33 -1.50
CA SER A 36 -1.16 14.63 -0.98
C SER A 36 -0.22 15.12 0.12
N ASP A 37 -0.09 16.44 0.26
CA ASP A 37 0.69 17.08 1.33
C ASP A 37 0.18 16.72 2.73
N ALA A 38 -1.12 16.38 2.85
CA ALA A 38 -1.73 15.94 4.10
C ALA A 38 -1.07 14.68 4.70
N LEU A 39 -0.38 13.90 3.87
CA LEU A 39 0.35 12.72 4.30
C LEU A 39 1.84 12.99 4.58
N GLU A 40 2.28 14.26 4.54
CA GLU A 40 3.63 14.65 4.98
C GLU A 40 4.73 13.81 4.33
N GLY A 41 4.55 13.38 3.05
CA GLY A 41 5.48 12.52 2.33
C GLY A 41 5.57 11.09 2.88
N ARG A 42 4.63 10.61 3.65
CA ARG A 42 4.46 9.20 4.11
C ARG A 42 5.71 8.56 4.72
N GLU A 43 6.51 9.31 5.46
CA GLU A 43 7.73 8.76 6.06
C GLU A 43 7.43 7.54 6.93
N ALA A 44 8.22 6.47 6.74
CA ALA A 44 8.06 5.21 7.45
C ALA A 44 8.15 5.38 8.98
N GLY A 45 7.15 4.87 9.70
CA GLY A 45 7.06 4.99 11.16
C GLY A 45 6.54 6.33 11.68
N PHE A 46 6.30 7.32 10.80
CA PHE A 46 5.75 8.62 11.15
C PHE A 46 4.25 8.73 10.83
N ARG A 47 3.66 9.89 11.16
CA ARG A 47 2.22 10.11 11.08
C ARG A 47 1.67 9.88 9.67
N GLY A 48 2.27 10.46 8.65
CA GLY A 48 1.81 10.34 7.27
C GLY A 48 1.83 8.91 6.76
N GLY A 49 2.90 8.16 7.07
CA GLY A 49 2.98 6.72 6.76
C GLY A 49 1.90 5.89 7.45
N ARG A 50 1.57 6.20 8.72
CA ARG A 50 0.48 5.51 9.42
C ARG A 50 -0.89 5.79 8.80
N ILE A 51 -1.18 7.05 8.43
CA ILE A 51 -2.43 7.42 7.76
C ILE A 51 -2.55 6.73 6.40
N ALA A 52 -1.45 6.66 5.64
CA ALA A 52 -1.43 5.91 4.39
C ALA A 52 -1.76 4.42 4.60
N GLY A 53 -1.22 3.81 5.65
CA GLY A 53 -1.54 2.43 6.03
C GLY A 53 -3.02 2.23 6.36
N GLU A 54 -3.63 3.11 7.17
CA GLU A 54 -5.07 3.06 7.48
C GLU A 54 -5.93 3.23 6.21
N TYR A 55 -5.52 4.11 5.31
CA TYR A 55 -6.21 4.29 4.03
C TYR A 55 -6.19 3.00 3.19
N ILE A 56 -5.04 2.34 3.08
CA ILE A 56 -4.91 1.07 2.35
C ILE A 56 -5.81 0.00 2.98
N VAL A 57 -5.76 -0.16 4.31
CA VAL A 57 -6.60 -1.14 5.03
C VAL A 57 -8.09 -0.83 4.85
N SER A 58 -8.49 0.43 4.88
CA SER A 58 -9.87 0.84 4.63
C SER A 58 -10.34 0.42 3.23
N ASN A 59 -9.48 0.59 2.20
CA ASN A 59 -9.79 0.14 0.85
C ASN A 59 -9.92 -1.39 0.76
N LEU A 60 -9.00 -2.14 1.38
CA LEU A 60 -9.09 -3.60 1.40
C LEU A 60 -10.40 -4.08 2.06
N LYS A 61 -10.78 -3.49 3.18
CA LYS A 61 -12.07 -3.77 3.86
C LYS A 61 -13.27 -3.45 2.98
N THR A 62 -13.27 -2.31 2.30
CA THR A 62 -14.36 -1.91 1.39
C THR A 62 -14.51 -2.88 0.22
N MET A 63 -13.41 -3.47 -0.22
CA MET A 63 -13.40 -4.51 -1.25
C MET A 63 -13.81 -5.89 -0.71
N GLY A 64 -13.94 -6.08 0.60
CA GLY A 64 -14.22 -7.40 1.21
C GLY A 64 -13.01 -8.35 1.20
N ILE A 65 -11.79 -7.80 1.02
CA ILE A 65 -10.56 -8.60 1.07
C ILE A 65 -10.23 -8.86 2.53
N GLU A 66 -10.08 -10.13 2.89
CA GLU A 66 -9.76 -10.54 4.26
C GLU A 66 -8.26 -10.34 4.58
N PRO A 67 -7.90 -10.15 5.85
CA PRO A 67 -6.50 -10.12 6.25
C PRO A 67 -5.85 -11.50 6.06
N LEU A 68 -4.54 -11.52 5.77
CA LEU A 68 -3.81 -12.78 5.63
C LEU A 68 -3.71 -13.56 6.96
N PHE A 69 -3.64 -12.84 8.08
CA PHE A 69 -3.57 -13.36 9.44
C PHE A 69 -4.76 -12.85 10.27
N GLU A 70 -4.61 -12.77 11.58
CA GLU A 70 -5.64 -12.19 12.46
C GLU A 70 -5.87 -10.69 12.24
N SER A 71 -4.91 -10.01 11.62
CA SER A 71 -4.93 -8.58 11.31
C SER A 71 -4.35 -8.31 9.92
N TYR A 72 -4.74 -7.19 9.30
CA TYR A 72 -4.08 -6.69 8.10
C TYR A 72 -2.64 -6.26 8.36
N TYR A 73 -2.32 -5.91 9.60
CA TYR A 73 -1.02 -5.40 10.00
C TYR A 73 -0.09 -6.52 10.44
N GLN A 74 1.08 -6.56 9.81
CA GLN A 74 2.23 -7.34 10.27
C GLN A 74 3.25 -6.35 10.83
N PRO A 75 3.31 -6.18 12.16
CA PRO A 75 4.20 -5.22 12.78
C PRO A 75 5.65 -5.65 12.70
N PHE A 76 6.53 -4.69 12.49
CA PHE A 76 7.96 -4.88 12.59
C PHE A 76 8.67 -3.61 13.08
N GLU A 77 9.89 -3.75 13.50
CA GLU A 77 10.68 -2.67 14.05
C GLU A 77 12.00 -2.52 13.29
N ALA A 78 12.40 -1.27 13.07
CA ALA A 78 13.70 -0.94 12.54
C ALA A 78 14.48 -0.08 13.52
N TYR A 79 15.79 -0.25 13.53
CA TYR A 79 16.68 0.38 14.49
C TYR A 79 17.83 1.12 13.80
N ASN A 80 18.24 2.25 14.37
CA ASN A 80 19.38 3.03 13.92
C ASN A 80 20.12 3.63 15.12
N LYS A 81 21.36 4.10 14.91
CA LYS A 81 22.08 4.87 15.93
C LYS A 81 21.41 6.22 16.15
N GLU A 82 21.38 6.70 17.38
CA GLU A 82 20.90 8.03 17.70
C GLU A 82 21.66 9.12 16.93
N ARG A 83 20.94 10.17 16.51
CA ARG A 83 21.41 11.37 15.81
C ARG A 83 21.65 11.29 14.31
N GLN A 84 21.43 10.17 13.66
CA GLN A 84 21.44 10.16 12.19
C GLN A 84 20.02 10.34 11.65
N LYS A 85 19.63 11.60 11.37
CA LYS A 85 18.29 11.92 10.82
C LYS A 85 17.93 11.15 9.54
N ARG A 86 18.91 10.65 8.79
CA ARG A 86 18.75 9.87 7.54
C ARG A 86 19.71 8.66 7.50
N GLY A 87 19.98 8.06 8.67
CA GLY A 87 20.77 6.84 8.72
C GLY A 87 20.01 5.62 8.20
N ARG A 88 20.74 4.62 7.78
CA ARG A 88 20.12 3.33 7.38
C ARG A 88 19.56 2.63 8.61
N PHE A 89 18.26 2.54 8.69
CA PHE A 89 17.60 1.69 9.66
C PHE A 89 17.85 0.21 9.35
N GLN A 90 18.06 -0.56 10.39
CA GLN A 90 18.37 -1.99 10.31
C GLN A 90 17.16 -2.79 10.78
N VAL A 91 16.84 -3.83 10.03
CA VAL A 91 15.77 -4.79 10.34
C VAL A 91 16.29 -6.21 10.61
N HIS A 92 17.57 -6.46 10.29
CA HIS A 92 18.17 -7.77 10.52
C HIS A 92 18.44 -8.01 12.02
N PRO A 93 18.05 -9.19 12.57
CA PRO A 93 18.15 -9.48 14.01
C PRO A 93 19.53 -9.24 14.62
N ASP A 94 20.60 -9.66 13.96
CA ASP A 94 21.97 -9.49 14.48
C ASP A 94 22.40 -8.02 14.52
N SER A 95 21.95 -7.21 13.55
CA SER A 95 22.19 -5.76 13.54
C SER A 95 21.42 -5.07 14.65
N ILE A 96 20.18 -5.46 14.86
CA ILE A 96 19.31 -4.97 15.93
C ILE A 96 19.94 -5.29 17.29
N ALA A 97 20.39 -6.52 17.51
CA ALA A 97 21.03 -6.94 18.76
C ALA A 97 22.25 -6.09 19.10
N LYS A 98 23.08 -5.75 18.11
CA LYS A 98 24.23 -4.82 18.30
C LYS A 98 23.80 -3.40 18.60
N LEU A 99 22.79 -2.89 17.91
CA LEU A 99 22.28 -1.52 18.10
C LEU A 99 21.63 -1.34 19.47
N LYS A 100 20.92 -2.33 19.98
CA LYS A 100 20.28 -2.31 21.32
C LYS A 100 21.26 -2.23 22.48
N GLN A 101 22.54 -2.49 22.27
CA GLN A 101 23.58 -2.35 23.30
C GLN A 101 23.98 -0.89 23.57
N GLY A 102 23.60 0.04 22.71
CA GLY A 102 23.91 1.48 22.84
C GLY A 102 22.67 2.35 22.66
N VAL A 103 22.90 3.65 22.60
CA VAL A 103 21.84 4.61 22.29
C VAL A 103 21.38 4.38 20.84
N HIS A 104 20.07 4.25 20.65
CA HIS A 104 19.48 3.94 19.36
C HIS A 104 18.11 4.60 19.17
N GLN A 105 17.72 4.80 17.93
CA GLN A 105 16.35 5.13 17.53
C GLN A 105 15.63 3.86 17.15
N LYS A 106 14.33 3.82 17.43
CA LYS A 106 13.44 2.75 17.04
C LYS A 106 12.27 3.33 16.24
N LEU A 107 11.97 2.72 15.09
CA LEU A 107 10.75 2.95 14.33
C LEU A 107 9.87 1.70 14.40
N SER A 108 8.59 1.89 14.67
CA SER A 108 7.58 0.85 14.60
C SER A 108 6.76 1.03 13.33
N MET A 109 6.71 0.01 12.53
CA MET A 109 6.12 0.02 11.18
C MET A 109 5.26 -1.22 10.98
N ASN A 110 4.48 -1.23 9.90
CA ASN A 110 3.65 -2.36 9.53
C ASN A 110 3.81 -2.68 8.05
N ASN A 111 3.91 -3.96 7.71
CA ASN A 111 3.46 -4.41 6.41
C ASN A 111 1.93 -4.57 6.46
N ILE A 112 1.27 -4.38 5.32
CA ILE A 112 -0.18 -4.56 5.18
C ILE A 112 -0.41 -5.74 4.27
N LEU A 113 -1.15 -6.73 4.75
CA LEU A 113 -1.36 -8.00 4.08
C LEU A 113 -2.85 -8.31 3.97
N GLY A 114 -3.33 -8.45 2.75
CA GLY A 114 -4.65 -8.97 2.43
C GLY A 114 -4.54 -10.27 1.63
N LYS A 115 -5.59 -11.06 1.63
CA LYS A 115 -5.65 -12.34 0.94
C LYS A 115 -6.93 -12.47 0.12
N ILE A 116 -6.77 -12.94 -1.12
CA ILE A 116 -7.86 -13.41 -1.97
C ILE A 116 -7.63 -14.91 -2.19
N GLU A 117 -8.63 -15.73 -1.86
CA GLU A 117 -8.51 -17.18 -2.01
C GLU A 117 -8.54 -17.57 -3.49
N GLY A 118 -7.55 -18.35 -3.90
CA GLY A 118 -7.48 -18.93 -5.23
C GLY A 118 -8.07 -20.34 -5.27
N LYS A 119 -8.12 -20.91 -6.48
CA LYS A 119 -8.59 -22.30 -6.69
C LYS A 119 -7.60 -23.35 -6.17
N ASN A 120 -6.31 -23.05 -6.23
CA ASN A 120 -5.25 -23.94 -5.75
C ASN A 120 -4.65 -23.41 -4.45
N PRO A 121 -4.92 -24.01 -3.29
CA PRO A 121 -4.44 -23.53 -1.99
C PRO A 121 -2.95 -23.71 -1.76
N ASN A 122 -2.25 -24.42 -2.66
CA ASN A 122 -0.81 -24.67 -2.54
C ASN A 122 0.04 -23.78 -3.44
N GLU A 123 -0.59 -22.87 -4.20
CA GLU A 123 0.09 -21.93 -5.09
C GLU A 123 -0.25 -20.51 -4.69
N TYR A 124 0.77 -19.65 -4.63
CA TYR A 124 0.63 -18.27 -4.21
C TYR A 124 1.20 -17.33 -5.25
N VAL A 125 0.45 -16.27 -5.55
CA VAL A 125 0.95 -15.10 -6.28
C VAL A 125 1.00 -13.94 -5.29
N ILE A 126 2.16 -13.33 -5.14
CA ILE A 126 2.36 -12.17 -4.27
C ILE A 126 2.50 -10.93 -5.14
N ILE A 127 1.64 -9.95 -4.89
CA ILE A 127 1.71 -8.63 -5.54
C ILE A 127 1.92 -7.61 -4.44
N GLY A 128 2.93 -6.77 -4.58
CA GLY A 128 3.29 -5.83 -3.53
C GLY A 128 3.82 -4.49 -4.05
N ALA A 129 3.68 -3.47 -3.20
CA ALA A 129 4.27 -2.14 -3.39
C ALA A 129 4.58 -1.57 -2.01
N HIS A 130 5.67 -0.79 -1.88
CA HIS A 130 5.87 -0.03 -0.65
C HIS A 130 4.98 1.22 -0.65
N TYR A 131 4.49 1.60 0.53
CA TYR A 131 3.58 2.73 0.67
C TYR A 131 4.19 3.93 1.39
N ASP A 132 5.37 3.76 1.95
CA ASP A 132 6.15 4.84 2.55
C ASP A 132 6.93 5.64 1.50
N HIS A 133 7.39 6.84 1.90
CA HIS A 133 8.30 7.63 1.10
C HIS A 133 9.22 8.48 2.02
N LEU A 134 9.88 9.51 1.49
CA LEU A 134 10.96 10.23 2.18
C LEU A 134 10.51 11.21 3.25
N GLY A 135 9.22 11.50 3.33
CA GLY A 135 8.70 12.41 4.35
C GLY A 135 8.85 13.88 3.98
N PHE A 136 9.25 14.66 4.98
CA PHE A 136 9.33 16.13 4.93
C PHE A 136 10.75 16.59 5.28
N ASP A 137 11.28 17.53 4.51
CA ASP A 137 12.59 18.16 4.78
C ASP A 137 12.46 19.68 4.88
N PRO A 138 12.46 20.26 6.09
CA PRO A 138 12.32 21.69 6.30
C PRO A 138 13.53 22.52 5.84
N MET A 139 14.61 21.88 5.41
CA MET A 139 15.81 22.55 4.91
C MET A 139 15.79 22.80 3.41
N LEU A 140 14.76 22.32 2.71
CA LEU A 140 14.60 22.57 1.27
C LEU A 140 13.96 23.94 1.04
N ASP A 141 14.45 24.62 0.00
CA ASP A 141 13.79 25.80 -0.55
C ASP A 141 12.60 25.35 -1.42
N GLY A 142 11.44 26.02 -1.29
CA GLY A 142 10.25 25.72 -2.05
C GLY A 142 9.44 24.56 -1.45
N ASP A 143 9.13 23.55 -2.27
CA ASP A 143 8.38 22.38 -1.83
C ASP A 143 9.23 21.49 -0.95
N GLN A 144 8.80 21.32 0.30
CA GLN A 144 9.52 20.61 1.36
C GLN A 144 8.99 19.18 1.56
N ILE A 145 7.93 18.79 0.85
CA ILE A 145 7.28 17.49 1.01
C ILE A 145 7.64 16.59 -0.16
N TYR A 146 8.21 15.43 0.15
CA TYR A 146 8.42 14.39 -0.83
C TYR A 146 7.13 13.61 -1.05
N ASN A 147 6.25 14.07 -1.94
CA ASN A 147 4.92 13.50 -2.15
C ASN A 147 4.94 12.07 -2.65
N GLY A 148 5.94 11.67 -3.45
CA GLY A 148 6.13 10.28 -3.89
C GLY A 148 4.97 9.73 -4.70
N ALA A 149 4.47 10.48 -5.69
CA ALA A 149 3.37 10.04 -6.55
C ALA A 149 3.80 8.82 -7.39
N ASP A 150 4.95 8.92 -8.05
CA ASP A 150 5.54 7.83 -8.82
C ASP A 150 6.21 6.79 -7.91
N ASP A 151 6.94 7.25 -6.90
CA ASP A 151 7.64 6.41 -5.92
C ASP A 151 6.96 6.49 -4.51
N ASN A 152 6.03 5.63 -4.11
CA ASN A 152 5.46 4.56 -4.92
C ASN A 152 3.93 4.49 -4.73
N ALA A 153 3.26 5.67 -4.68
CA ALA A 153 1.80 5.74 -4.63
C ALA A 153 1.18 5.09 -5.90
N SER A 154 1.88 5.19 -7.04
CA SER A 154 1.49 4.55 -8.29
C SER A 154 1.47 3.02 -8.17
N GLY A 155 2.48 2.43 -7.56
CA GLY A 155 2.53 0.99 -7.30
C GLY A 155 1.45 0.53 -6.33
N VAL A 156 1.19 1.30 -5.25
CA VAL A 156 0.06 1.01 -4.33
C VAL A 156 -1.27 1.08 -5.06
N SER A 157 -1.47 2.09 -5.91
CA SER A 157 -2.67 2.21 -6.76
C SER A 157 -2.83 0.98 -7.68
N ALA A 158 -1.75 0.51 -8.29
CA ALA A 158 -1.78 -0.69 -9.12
C ALA A 158 -2.17 -1.93 -8.31
N VAL A 159 -1.58 -2.14 -7.13
CA VAL A 159 -1.91 -3.26 -6.24
C VAL A 159 -3.39 -3.25 -5.85
N LEU A 160 -3.93 -2.09 -5.44
CA LEU A 160 -5.34 -1.97 -5.06
C LEU A 160 -6.30 -2.24 -6.23
N GLN A 161 -5.98 -1.75 -7.43
CA GLN A 161 -6.80 -1.99 -8.61
C GLN A 161 -6.73 -3.46 -9.08
N VAL A 162 -5.54 -4.05 -9.07
CA VAL A 162 -5.37 -5.48 -9.37
C VAL A 162 -6.12 -6.33 -8.35
N ALA A 163 -6.01 -6.03 -7.06
CA ALA A 163 -6.76 -6.74 -6.03
C ALA A 163 -8.27 -6.68 -6.28
N LYS A 164 -8.80 -5.50 -6.63
CA LYS A 164 -10.21 -5.33 -6.99
C LYS A 164 -10.61 -6.09 -8.26
N ALA A 165 -9.70 -6.24 -9.22
CA ALA A 165 -9.96 -6.94 -10.47
C ALA A 165 -10.10 -8.46 -10.29
N PHE A 166 -9.59 -9.02 -9.20
CA PHE A 166 -9.71 -10.45 -8.86
C PHE A 166 -10.95 -10.80 -8.01
N LEU A 167 -11.79 -9.83 -7.68
CA LEU A 167 -13.05 -10.01 -6.96
C LEU A 167 -14.25 -10.13 -7.90
#